data_bbc7ab6cb16ebe2f459451e2e292c1a4
#
_entry.id   bbc7ab6cb16ebe2f459451e2e292c1a4
#
_cell.length_a   1.000
_cell.length_b   1.000
_cell.length_c   1.000
_cell.angle_alpha   90.00
_cell.angle_beta   90.00
_cell.angle_gamma   90.00
#
_symmetry.space_group_name_H-M   'P 1'
#
loop_
_entity.id
_entity.type
_entity.pdbx_description
1 polymer ?
#
loop_
_entity_poly.entity_id
_entity_poly.type
_entity_poly.pdbx_seq_one_letter_code
_entity_poly.pdbx_strand_id
1 'polypeptide(L)'
;WFLTGCVVVVILAMPNLLIGSFGFERAQTFEMQSAAIVMQMVGCILAGYFADRFGCGKVMMIGALAVALTAAVFYNSLGHAAHSTIFGLYMLLGLCSGTVGMVSSSMVKMFPAPVRFSGISFSYNLSYAIVGGMTLPLVHWLSQYSDIGAMYYIFALTILAFVTAFVFWNKFEKNRY
;
A
#
# COMPACT_ATOMS: atom_id res chain seq x y z
N TRP A 1 -8.17 -3.39 -4.41
CA TRP A 1 -8.33 -3.21 -2.96
C TRP A 1 -7.01 -2.88 -2.27
N PHE A 2 -5.99 -3.67 -2.49
CA PHE A 2 -4.65 -3.41 -1.93
C PHE A 2 -4.12 -2.02 -2.31
N LEU A 3 -4.18 -1.66 -3.61
CA LEU A 3 -3.74 -0.35 -4.09
C LEU A 3 -4.49 0.78 -3.37
N THR A 4 -5.82 0.74 -3.41
CA THR A 4 -6.64 1.81 -2.84
C THR A 4 -6.48 1.89 -1.32
N GLY A 5 -6.58 0.75 -0.62
CA GLY A 5 -6.47 0.70 0.82
C GLY A 5 -5.11 1.15 1.33
N CYS A 6 -4.00 0.69 0.71
CA CYS A 6 -2.66 1.13 1.08
C CYS A 6 -2.46 2.64 0.87
N VAL A 7 -2.85 3.19 -0.26
CA VAL A 7 -2.72 4.63 -0.53
C VAL A 7 -3.55 5.44 0.47
N VAL A 8 -4.80 5.04 0.71
CA VAL A 8 -5.67 5.76 1.66
C VAL A 8 -5.09 5.71 3.08
N VAL A 9 -4.60 4.57 3.55
CA VAL A 9 -4.07 4.46 4.91
C VAL A 9 -2.72 5.13 5.04
N VAL A 10 -1.75 4.80 4.15
CA VAL A 10 -0.37 5.29 4.27
C VAL A 10 -0.26 6.78 3.97
N ILE A 11 -1.06 7.30 3.04
CA ILE A 11 -0.94 8.70 2.60
C ILE A 11 -2.03 9.58 3.20
N LEU A 12 -3.31 9.16 3.16
CA LEU A 12 -4.41 10.05 3.56
C LEU A 12 -4.77 9.96 5.04
N ALA A 13 -4.76 8.76 5.63
CA ALA A 13 -5.12 8.58 7.04
C ALA A 13 -3.96 8.85 8.01
N MET A 14 -2.72 8.57 7.59
CA MET A 14 -1.55 8.65 8.46
C MET A 14 -1.33 10.02 9.11
N PRO A 15 -1.44 11.16 8.40
CA PRO A 15 -1.27 12.47 9.04
C PRO A 15 -2.25 12.71 10.18
N ASN A 16 -3.53 12.35 9.98
CA ASN A 16 -4.55 12.51 11.02
C ASN A 16 -4.26 11.62 12.24
N LEU A 17 -3.75 10.44 12.02
CA LEU A 17 -3.38 9.50 13.07
C LEU A 17 -2.15 10.00 13.86
N LEU A 18 -1.11 10.47 13.18
CA LEU A 18 0.09 11.02 13.81
C LEU A 18 -0.21 12.27 14.65
N ILE A 19 -1.03 13.17 14.13
CA ILE A 19 -1.42 14.41 14.85
C ILE A 19 -2.38 14.08 15.98
N GLY A 20 -3.42 13.28 15.75
CA GLY A 20 -4.50 13.03 16.69
C GLY A 20 -4.13 12.09 17.83
N SER A 21 -3.47 10.98 17.53
CA SER A 21 -3.17 9.92 18.52
C SER A 21 -1.77 10.04 19.12
N PHE A 22 -0.79 10.54 18.34
CA PHE A 22 0.62 10.59 18.78
C PHE A 22 1.15 12.01 19.03
N GLY A 23 0.33 13.06 18.85
CA GLY A 23 0.65 14.44 19.21
C GLY A 23 1.76 15.09 18.36
N PHE A 24 2.01 14.59 17.14
CA PHE A 24 2.98 15.20 16.24
C PHE A 24 2.54 16.57 15.78
N GLU A 25 3.49 17.48 15.60
CA GLU A 25 3.23 18.81 15.06
C GLU A 25 2.78 18.72 13.60
N ARG A 26 1.78 19.53 13.23
CA ARG A 26 1.20 19.52 11.86
C ARG A 26 2.24 19.75 10.78
N ALA A 27 3.11 20.75 10.95
CA ALA A 27 4.13 21.09 9.97
C ALA A 27 5.07 19.89 9.70
N GLN A 28 5.59 19.28 10.75
CA GLN A 28 6.45 18.11 10.69
C GLN A 28 5.76 16.91 10.05
N THR A 29 4.50 16.67 10.39
CA THR A 29 3.71 15.56 9.84
C THR A 29 3.51 15.69 8.32
N PHE A 30 3.21 16.89 7.83
CA PHE A 30 3.07 17.11 6.38
C PHE A 30 4.40 17.05 5.63
N GLU A 31 5.51 17.43 6.28
CA GLU A 31 6.86 17.25 5.73
C GLU A 31 7.17 15.75 5.58
N MET A 32 6.92 14.95 6.62
CA MET A 32 7.06 13.50 6.60
C MET A 32 6.20 12.85 5.50
N GLN A 33 4.94 13.27 5.38
CA GLN A 33 4.02 12.79 4.35
C GLN A 33 4.53 13.12 2.94
N SER A 34 5.00 14.33 2.71
CA SER A 34 5.55 14.74 1.42
C SER A 34 6.75 13.89 1.02
N ALA A 35 7.66 13.65 1.97
CA ALA A 35 8.81 12.78 1.77
C ALA A 35 8.38 11.31 1.48
N ALA A 36 7.39 10.80 2.19
CA ALA A 36 6.86 9.45 1.96
C ALA A 36 6.22 9.31 0.57
N ILE A 37 5.51 10.35 0.08
CA ILE A 37 4.95 10.37 -1.28
C ILE A 37 6.07 10.33 -2.34
N VAL A 38 7.12 11.11 -2.17
CA VAL A 38 8.29 11.08 -3.08
C VAL A 38 8.93 9.69 -3.08
N MET A 39 9.10 9.08 -1.91
CA MET A 39 9.62 7.72 -1.81
C MET A 39 8.66 6.69 -2.45
N GLN A 40 7.36 6.87 -2.36
CA GLN A 40 6.39 6.02 -3.04
C GLN A 40 6.52 6.12 -4.57
N MET A 41 6.77 7.32 -5.12
CA MET A 41 7.04 7.48 -6.56
C MET A 41 8.29 6.69 -6.98
N VAL A 42 9.38 6.80 -6.22
CA VAL A 42 10.60 6.01 -6.45
C VAL A 42 10.30 4.51 -6.36
N GLY A 43 9.54 4.09 -5.36
CA GLY A 43 9.09 2.71 -5.19
C GLY A 43 8.29 2.18 -6.39
N CYS A 44 7.41 3.00 -6.98
CA CYS A 44 6.66 2.63 -8.18
C CYS A 44 7.59 2.38 -9.38
N ILE A 45 8.60 3.22 -9.57
CA ILE A 45 9.58 3.07 -10.67
C ILE A 45 10.41 1.80 -10.46
N LEU A 46 10.92 1.58 -9.26
CA LEU A 46 11.69 0.38 -8.92
C LEU A 46 10.86 -0.90 -9.07
N ALA A 47 9.62 -0.88 -8.58
CA ALA A 47 8.72 -2.01 -8.72
C ALA A 47 8.43 -2.32 -10.21
N GLY A 48 8.26 -1.29 -11.06
CA GLY A 48 8.12 -1.45 -12.50
C GLY A 48 9.34 -2.14 -13.13
N TYR A 49 10.52 -1.63 -12.84
CA TYR A 49 11.79 -2.22 -13.32
C TYR A 49 11.96 -3.68 -12.91
N PHE A 50 11.68 -4.00 -11.64
CA PHE A 50 11.76 -5.39 -11.17
C PHE A 50 10.66 -6.28 -11.75
N ALA A 51 9.46 -5.75 -11.99
CA ALA A 51 8.37 -6.50 -12.57
C ALA A 51 8.62 -6.88 -14.04
N ASP A 52 9.30 -6.02 -14.79
CA ASP A 52 9.70 -6.33 -16.16
C ASP A 52 10.73 -7.48 -16.20
N ARG A 53 11.56 -7.60 -15.15
CA ARG A 53 12.63 -8.61 -15.08
C ARG A 53 12.21 -9.92 -14.42
N PHE A 54 11.40 -9.87 -13.38
CA PHE A 54 11.04 -11.03 -12.54
C PHE A 54 9.58 -11.45 -12.63
N GLY A 55 8.75 -10.63 -13.27
CA GLY A 55 7.30 -10.81 -13.36
C GLY A 55 6.53 -10.03 -12.29
N CYS A 56 5.33 -9.56 -12.68
CA CYS A 56 4.48 -8.73 -11.80
C CYS A 56 4.04 -9.47 -10.54
N GLY A 57 3.69 -10.76 -10.66
CA GLY A 57 3.19 -11.56 -9.54
C GLY A 57 4.22 -11.72 -8.42
N LYS A 58 5.47 -12.03 -8.78
CA LYS A 58 6.57 -12.16 -7.80
C LYS A 58 6.86 -10.84 -7.10
N VAL A 59 6.94 -9.75 -7.86
CA VAL A 59 7.20 -8.42 -7.30
C VAL A 59 6.06 -7.96 -6.39
N MET A 60 4.81 -8.25 -6.75
CA MET A 60 3.66 -7.97 -5.87
C MET A 60 3.71 -8.80 -4.57
N MET A 61 4.08 -10.08 -4.61
CA MET A 61 4.21 -10.90 -3.39
C MET A 61 5.30 -10.35 -2.46
N ILE A 62 6.49 -10.06 -3.00
CA ILE A 62 7.60 -9.49 -2.23
C ILE A 62 7.21 -8.12 -1.67
N GLY A 63 6.57 -7.28 -2.50
CA GLY A 63 6.12 -5.96 -2.09
C GLY A 63 5.06 -5.99 -0.98
N ALA A 64 4.10 -6.90 -1.07
CA ALA A 64 3.11 -7.09 -0.01
C ALA A 64 3.77 -7.46 1.33
N LEU A 65 4.74 -8.37 1.31
CA LEU A 65 5.53 -8.74 2.50
C LEU A 65 6.34 -7.55 3.02
N ALA A 66 6.99 -6.79 2.13
CA ALA A 66 7.76 -5.62 2.51
C ALA A 66 6.87 -4.54 3.17
N VAL A 67 5.68 -4.28 2.62
CA VAL A 67 4.71 -3.36 3.22
C VAL A 67 4.26 -3.86 4.59
N ALA A 68 3.97 -5.16 4.75
CA ALA A 68 3.57 -5.72 6.03
C ALA A 68 4.66 -5.56 7.09
N LEU A 69 5.91 -5.90 6.76
CA LEU A 69 7.04 -5.80 7.68
C LEU A 69 7.35 -4.35 8.06
N THR A 70 7.39 -3.45 7.07
CA THR A 70 7.65 -2.02 7.33
C THR A 70 6.53 -1.36 8.11
N ALA A 71 5.27 -1.71 7.85
CA ALA A 71 4.13 -1.26 8.64
C ALA A 71 4.24 -1.76 10.09
N ALA A 72 4.58 -3.04 10.30
CA ALA A 72 4.78 -3.58 11.65
C ALA A 72 5.84 -2.80 12.43
N VAL A 73 7.01 -2.60 11.82
CA VAL A 73 8.11 -1.86 12.46
C VAL A 73 7.71 -0.41 12.71
N PHE A 74 7.07 0.24 11.76
CA PHE A 74 6.61 1.63 11.88
C PHE A 74 5.63 1.80 13.04
N TYR A 75 4.53 1.03 13.06
CA TYR A 75 3.51 1.17 14.11
C TYR A 75 4.02 0.79 15.50
N ASN A 76 4.87 -0.23 15.62
CA ASN A 76 5.49 -0.58 16.90
C ASN A 76 6.53 0.46 17.38
N SER A 77 7.08 1.26 16.49
CA SER A 77 8.00 2.34 16.84
C SER A 77 7.30 3.64 17.25
N LEU A 78 6.00 3.79 16.94
CA LEU A 78 5.22 4.95 17.34
C LEU A 78 5.12 5.01 18.88
N GLY A 79 5.39 6.18 19.44
CA GLY A 79 5.38 6.41 20.89
C GLY A 79 6.66 6.06 21.64
N HIS A 80 7.61 5.33 21.04
CA HIS A 80 8.85 4.91 21.69
C HIS A 80 10.13 5.41 20.99
N ALA A 81 10.09 5.61 19.67
CA ALA A 81 11.26 5.97 18.88
C ALA A 81 11.42 7.48 18.73
N ALA A 82 12.66 7.92 18.47
CA ALA A 82 12.96 9.31 18.15
C ALA A 82 12.26 9.74 16.85
N HIS A 83 11.94 11.03 16.75
CA HIS A 83 11.25 11.61 15.59
C HIS A 83 11.97 11.30 14.26
N SER A 84 13.29 11.37 14.23
CA SER A 84 14.11 11.04 13.04
C SER A 84 13.94 9.59 12.58
N THR A 85 13.79 8.66 13.53
CA THR A 85 13.55 7.25 13.24
C THR A 85 12.17 7.03 12.64
N ILE A 86 11.14 7.67 13.20
CA ILE A 86 9.77 7.60 12.68
C ILE A 86 9.71 8.21 11.27
N PHE A 87 10.40 9.34 11.05
CA PHE A 87 10.52 9.95 9.73
C PHE A 87 11.11 8.96 8.70
N GLY A 88 12.26 8.34 9.02
CA GLY A 88 12.89 7.36 8.14
C GLY A 88 12.03 6.11 7.87
N LEU A 89 11.33 5.61 8.89
CA LEU A 89 10.43 4.47 8.75
C LEU A 89 9.20 4.80 7.89
N TYR A 90 8.69 6.03 7.99
CA TYR A 90 7.57 6.46 7.15
C TYR A 90 8.00 6.60 5.68
N MET A 91 9.19 7.12 5.41
CA MET A 91 9.77 7.13 4.07
C MET A 91 9.95 5.71 3.52
N LEU A 92 10.43 4.78 4.34
CA LEU A 92 10.59 3.38 3.94
C LEU A 92 9.24 2.70 3.66
N LEU A 93 8.22 2.98 4.48
CA LEU A 93 6.86 2.51 4.25
C LEU A 93 6.29 3.08 2.94
N GLY A 94 6.54 4.36 2.66
CA GLY A 94 6.23 4.99 1.37
C GLY A 94 6.88 4.25 0.20
N LEU A 95 8.19 4.01 0.28
CA LEU A 95 8.95 3.29 -0.75
C LEU A 95 8.37 1.88 -1.02
N CYS A 96 8.14 1.09 0.03
CA CYS A 96 7.57 -0.25 -0.10
C CYS A 96 6.15 -0.22 -0.66
N SER A 97 5.33 0.76 -0.28
CA SER A 97 3.97 0.93 -0.80
C SER A 97 3.94 1.25 -2.29
N GLY A 98 5.03 1.70 -2.90
CA GLY A 98 5.16 1.91 -4.35
C GLY A 98 4.87 0.65 -5.19
N THR A 99 4.97 -0.55 -4.62
CA THR A 99 4.57 -1.80 -5.30
C THR A 99 3.09 -1.84 -5.70
N VAL A 100 2.24 -0.96 -5.15
CA VAL A 100 0.84 -0.79 -5.58
C VAL A 100 0.72 -0.42 -7.08
N GLY A 101 1.74 0.20 -7.67
CA GLY A 101 1.78 0.50 -9.12
C GLY A 101 1.71 -0.74 -10.00
N MET A 102 2.14 -1.92 -9.50
CA MET A 102 2.08 -3.19 -10.23
C MET A 102 0.65 -3.71 -10.45
N VAL A 103 -0.31 -3.24 -9.66
CA VAL A 103 -1.72 -3.64 -9.81
C VAL A 103 -2.23 -3.27 -11.21
N SER A 104 -1.95 -2.07 -11.68
CA SER A 104 -2.37 -1.60 -13.01
C SER A 104 -1.76 -2.46 -14.14
N SER A 105 -0.48 -2.78 -14.07
CA SER A 105 0.20 -3.69 -15.01
C SER A 105 -0.41 -5.08 -15.03
N SER A 106 -0.74 -5.62 -13.85
CA SER A 106 -1.37 -6.93 -13.72
C SER A 106 -2.77 -6.95 -14.33
N MET A 107 -3.56 -5.89 -14.13
CA MET A 107 -4.91 -5.77 -14.72
C MET A 107 -4.87 -5.76 -16.25
N VAL A 108 -3.91 -5.05 -16.86
CA VAL A 108 -3.73 -5.04 -18.31
C VAL A 108 -3.48 -6.45 -18.89
N LYS A 109 -2.77 -7.30 -18.14
CA LYS A 109 -2.49 -8.70 -18.54
C LYS A 109 -3.69 -9.63 -18.36
N MET A 110 -4.64 -9.30 -17.48
CA MET A 110 -5.81 -10.13 -17.18
C MET A 110 -6.96 -9.95 -18.17
N PHE A 111 -7.13 -8.76 -18.75
CA PHE A 111 -8.25 -8.46 -19.63
C PHE A 111 -7.87 -8.62 -21.12
N PRO A 112 -8.70 -9.34 -21.93
CA PRO A 112 -8.50 -9.42 -23.38
C PRO A 112 -8.68 -8.06 -24.04
N ALA A 113 -7.98 -7.84 -25.16
CA ALA A 113 -7.89 -6.55 -25.82
C ALA A 113 -9.26 -5.84 -26.11
N PRO A 114 -10.33 -6.54 -26.58
CA PRO A 114 -11.59 -5.88 -26.90
C PRO A 114 -12.31 -5.24 -25.72
N VAL A 115 -12.16 -5.81 -24.49
CA VAL A 115 -12.85 -5.35 -23.29
C VAL A 115 -11.90 -4.78 -22.23
N ARG A 116 -10.61 -4.64 -22.56
CA ARG A 116 -9.58 -4.25 -21.62
C ARG A 116 -9.85 -2.90 -20.97
N PHE A 117 -10.16 -1.90 -21.77
CA PHE A 117 -10.41 -0.55 -21.26
C PHE A 117 -11.61 -0.52 -20.31
N SER A 118 -12.76 -1.04 -20.76
CA SER A 118 -13.98 -1.06 -19.95
C SER A 118 -13.85 -1.92 -18.70
N GLY A 119 -13.21 -3.10 -18.82
CA GLY A 119 -13.00 -4.00 -17.69
C GLY A 119 -12.09 -3.40 -16.62
N ILE A 120 -10.96 -2.79 -17.02
CA ILE A 120 -10.04 -2.13 -16.08
C ILE A 120 -10.74 -0.93 -15.43
N SER A 121 -11.37 -0.05 -16.22
CA SER A 121 -12.05 1.13 -15.72
C SER A 121 -13.16 0.78 -14.73
N PHE A 122 -14.00 -0.19 -15.05
CA PHE A 122 -15.06 -0.64 -14.16
C PHE A 122 -14.49 -1.21 -12.84
N SER A 123 -13.55 -2.15 -12.93
CA SER A 123 -12.97 -2.81 -11.76
C SER A 123 -12.24 -1.82 -10.86
N TYR A 124 -11.51 -0.87 -11.46
CA TYR A 124 -10.76 0.15 -10.74
C TYR A 124 -11.69 1.12 -10.00
N ASN A 125 -12.68 1.69 -10.72
CA ASN A 125 -13.62 2.63 -10.12
C ASN A 125 -14.50 1.97 -9.04
N LEU A 126 -14.96 0.74 -9.26
CA LEU A 126 -15.72 0.00 -8.26
C LEU A 126 -14.89 -0.25 -6.99
N SER A 127 -13.62 -0.64 -7.16
CA SER A 127 -12.71 -0.83 -6.03
C SER A 127 -12.44 0.47 -5.27
N TYR A 128 -12.26 1.59 -5.99
CA TYR A 128 -12.09 2.90 -5.37
C TYR A 128 -13.33 3.37 -4.63
N ALA A 129 -14.52 3.16 -5.20
CA ALA A 129 -15.77 3.57 -4.55
C ALA A 129 -16.02 2.79 -3.24
N ILE A 130 -15.85 1.47 -3.26
CA ILE A 130 -16.10 0.61 -2.11
C ILE A 130 -14.97 0.75 -1.08
N VAL A 131 -13.75 0.42 -1.47
CA VAL A 131 -12.61 0.34 -0.53
C VAL A 131 -12.17 1.73 -0.10
N GLY A 132 -12.09 2.69 -1.04
CA GLY A 132 -11.72 4.08 -0.72
C GLY A 132 -12.71 4.72 0.24
N GLY A 133 -14.01 4.53 -0.01
CA GLY A 133 -15.07 5.07 0.86
C GLY A 133 -15.14 4.42 2.24
N MET A 134 -14.87 3.11 2.33
CA MET A 134 -14.96 2.37 3.60
C MET A 134 -13.65 2.39 4.42
N THR A 135 -12.50 2.64 3.80
CA THR A 135 -11.20 2.56 4.48
C THR A 135 -11.09 3.53 5.65
N LEU A 136 -11.41 4.81 5.45
CA LEU A 136 -11.28 5.81 6.53
C LEU A 136 -12.23 5.55 7.71
N PRO A 137 -13.53 5.30 7.52
CA PRO A 137 -14.42 4.91 8.60
C PRO A 137 -13.96 3.65 9.34
N LEU A 138 -13.50 2.63 8.59
CA LEU A 138 -13.05 1.37 9.17
C LEU A 138 -11.75 1.53 9.98
N VAL A 139 -10.78 2.27 9.45
CA VAL A 139 -9.54 2.58 10.18
C VAL A 139 -9.83 3.40 11.42
N HIS A 140 -10.71 4.40 11.33
CA HIS A 140 -11.13 5.19 12.50
C HIS A 140 -11.81 4.31 13.56
N TRP A 141 -12.71 3.44 13.16
CA TRP A 141 -13.38 2.49 14.06
C TRP A 141 -12.37 1.55 14.73
N LEU A 142 -11.42 0.97 13.98
CA LEU A 142 -10.38 0.11 14.53
C LEU A 142 -9.46 0.87 15.50
N SER A 143 -9.17 2.14 15.23
CA SER A 143 -8.32 2.98 16.10
C SER A 143 -8.98 3.33 17.44
N GLN A 144 -10.30 3.19 17.55
CA GLN A 144 -11.00 3.34 18.85
C GLN A 144 -10.72 2.18 19.82
N TYR A 145 -10.38 1.00 19.28
CA TYR A 145 -10.09 -0.19 20.09
C TYR A 145 -8.58 -0.38 20.33
N SER A 146 -7.73 0.16 19.47
CA SER A 146 -6.28 0.02 19.57
C SER A 146 -5.57 1.09 18.75
N ASP A 147 -4.54 1.71 19.32
CA ASP A 147 -3.67 2.69 18.63
C ASP A 147 -3.00 2.13 17.38
N ILE A 148 -2.89 0.80 17.30
CA ILE A 148 -2.36 0.07 16.14
C ILE A 148 -3.45 -0.50 15.22
N GLY A 149 -4.69 -0.05 15.37
CA GLY A 149 -5.84 -0.52 14.57
C GLY A 149 -5.62 -0.42 13.06
N ALA A 150 -5.01 0.67 12.60
CA ALA A 150 -4.65 0.86 11.20
C ALA A 150 -3.63 -0.19 10.69
N MET A 151 -2.72 -0.67 11.54
CA MET A 151 -1.78 -1.73 11.22
C MET A 151 -2.49 -3.05 10.87
N TYR A 152 -3.50 -3.44 11.67
CA TYR A 152 -4.27 -4.65 11.38
C TYR A 152 -4.99 -4.59 10.04
N TYR A 153 -5.49 -3.40 9.67
CA TYR A 153 -6.10 -3.19 8.37
C TYR A 153 -5.08 -3.34 7.23
N ILE A 154 -3.88 -2.78 7.38
CA ILE A 154 -2.79 -2.95 6.40
C ILE A 154 -2.43 -4.44 6.28
N PHE A 155 -2.33 -5.19 7.38
CA PHE A 155 -2.07 -6.63 7.33
C PHE A 155 -3.14 -7.41 6.58
N ALA A 156 -4.41 -7.12 6.81
CA ALA A 156 -5.50 -7.75 6.07
C ALA A 156 -5.37 -7.50 4.55
N LEU A 157 -5.06 -6.26 4.16
CA LEU A 157 -4.83 -5.89 2.76
C LEU A 157 -3.60 -6.57 2.16
N THR A 158 -2.50 -6.67 2.92
CA THR A 158 -1.26 -7.31 2.42
C THR A 158 -1.42 -8.83 2.27
N ILE A 159 -2.18 -9.47 3.16
CA ILE A 159 -2.53 -10.89 3.00
C ILE A 159 -3.36 -11.09 1.73
N LEU A 160 -4.39 -10.26 1.52
CA LEU A 160 -5.21 -10.32 0.32
C LEU A 160 -4.37 -10.08 -0.95
N ALA A 161 -3.46 -9.11 -0.91
CA ALA A 161 -2.55 -8.82 -2.01
C ALA A 161 -1.60 -9.99 -2.30
N PHE A 162 -1.06 -10.61 -1.26
CA PHE A 162 -0.17 -11.77 -1.41
C PHE A 162 -0.90 -12.96 -2.05
N VAL A 163 -2.09 -13.29 -1.57
CA VAL A 163 -2.90 -14.39 -2.11
C VAL A 163 -3.27 -14.11 -3.58
N THR A 164 -3.73 -12.90 -3.88
CA THR A 164 -4.08 -12.53 -5.27
C THR A 164 -2.87 -12.53 -6.20
N ALA A 165 -1.71 -12.05 -5.73
CA ALA A 165 -0.46 -12.06 -6.48
C ALA A 165 0.03 -13.49 -6.73
N PHE A 166 -0.10 -14.38 -5.76
CA PHE A 166 0.25 -15.80 -5.89
C PHE A 166 -0.63 -16.52 -6.93
N VAL A 167 -1.96 -16.29 -6.88
CA VAL A 167 -2.89 -16.83 -7.87
C VAL A 167 -2.58 -16.28 -9.27
N PHE A 168 -2.31 -14.97 -9.37
CA PHE A 168 -1.92 -14.33 -10.62
C PHE A 168 -0.64 -14.94 -11.21
N TRP A 169 0.40 -15.07 -10.39
CA TRP A 169 1.67 -15.69 -10.81
C TRP A 169 1.47 -17.12 -11.32
N ASN A 170 0.75 -17.96 -10.56
CA ASN A 170 0.49 -19.34 -10.96
C ASN A 170 -0.29 -19.44 -12.29
N LYS A 171 -1.26 -18.57 -12.52
CA LYS A 171 -2.16 -18.64 -13.66
C LYS A 171 -1.57 -18.01 -14.94
N PHE A 172 -0.83 -16.92 -14.81
CA PHE A 172 -0.44 -16.09 -15.95
C PHE A 172 1.07 -16.01 -16.19
N GLU A 173 1.90 -16.31 -15.20
CA GLU A 173 3.34 -16.08 -15.30
C GLU A 173 4.22 -17.31 -15.08
N LYS A 174 3.77 -18.32 -14.34
CA LYS A 174 4.58 -19.49 -13.99
C LYS A 174 5.21 -20.22 -15.18
N ASN A 175 4.54 -20.23 -16.33
CA ASN A 175 4.99 -20.93 -17.54
C ASN A 175 5.74 -20.01 -18.52
N ARG A 176 5.99 -18.74 -18.17
CA ARG A 176 6.70 -17.77 -19.01
C ARG A 176 8.13 -17.48 -18.56
N TYR A 177 8.48 -17.88 -17.36
CA TYR A 177 9.77 -17.75 -16.71
C TYR A 177 10.13 -19.09 -16.07
#